data_1945e80f9342a8033b3a713e007bae4d
#
_entry.id   1945e80f9342a8033b3a713e007bae4d
#
_cell.length_a   1.000
_cell.length_b   1.000
_cell.length_c   1.000
_cell.angle_alpha   90.00
_cell.angle_beta   90.00
_cell.angle_gamma   90.00
#
_symmetry.space_group_name_H-M   'P 1'
#
loop_
_entity.id
_entity.type
_entity.pdbx_description
1 polymer ?
#
loop_
_entity_poly.entity_id
_entity_poly.type
_entity_poly.pdbx_seq_one_letter_code
_entity_poly.pdbx_strand_id
1 'polypeptide(L)'
;MHELNRRAAFGVFLGASALPLAGAGVAAASPEPSPEDLIHLRRTFALAAQARQAGGAPYGALVADAAGNVVAEHGNTSSVDGGDPTDHAEMVTVRSAWRALGGGDEQAGMKSATLYASTEPCTMCAGGAFWSGIGRVVYGMSNRRLFQFTGDDPAHAAYALPCRDILLHGYRPVTVIGPLLEDEAAQAHQGYWH
;
A
#
# COMPACT_ATOMS: atom_id res chain seq x y z
N MET A 1 -52.55 -18.99 49.00
CA MET A 1 -51.86 -20.07 49.72
C MET A 1 -51.24 -20.96 48.70
N HIS A 2 -49.96 -20.85 48.53
CA HIS A 2 -48.93 -21.90 48.39
C HIS A 2 -47.61 -21.22 48.02
N GLU A 3 -46.78 -21.08 49.04
CA GLU A 3 -45.36 -20.80 48.90
C GLU A 3 -44.66 -22.00 48.29
N LEU A 4 -43.78 -21.78 47.36
CA LEU A 4 -42.75 -22.74 47.01
C LEU A 4 -41.38 -22.02 46.93
N ASN A 5 -40.71 -22.19 48.06
CA ASN A 5 -39.33 -21.87 48.31
C ASN A 5 -38.41 -22.81 47.47
N ARG A 6 -37.61 -22.28 46.57
CA ARG A 6 -36.48 -23.01 45.94
C ARG A 6 -35.21 -22.19 46.01
N ARG A 7 -34.45 -22.45 47.07
CA ARG A 7 -33.04 -22.08 47.16
C ARG A 7 -32.26 -22.94 46.16
N ALA A 8 -31.79 -22.37 45.09
CA ALA A 8 -30.80 -22.95 44.21
C ALA A 8 -29.42 -22.50 44.68
N ALA A 9 -28.61 -23.45 45.14
CA ALA A 9 -27.21 -23.20 45.47
C ALA A 9 -26.38 -23.00 44.22
N PHE A 10 -25.78 -21.83 44.07
CA PHE A 10 -24.79 -21.57 43.04
C PHE A 10 -23.45 -22.18 43.47
N GLY A 11 -23.10 -23.32 42.88
CA GLY A 11 -21.75 -23.87 42.96
C GLY A 11 -20.81 -23.03 42.07
N VAL A 12 -19.83 -22.36 42.67
CA VAL A 12 -18.76 -21.69 41.98
C VAL A 12 -17.75 -22.73 41.50
N PHE A 13 -17.77 -23.06 40.23
CA PHE A 13 -16.70 -23.83 39.59
C PHE A 13 -15.59 -22.85 39.21
N LEU A 14 -14.51 -22.82 39.99
CA LEU A 14 -13.23 -22.22 39.62
C LEU A 14 -12.54 -23.14 38.61
N GLY A 15 -12.89 -23.01 37.37
CA GLY A 15 -12.14 -23.58 36.24
C GLY A 15 -10.98 -22.66 35.88
N ALA A 16 -9.76 -23.03 36.24
CA ALA A 16 -8.57 -22.40 35.75
C ALA A 16 -8.39 -22.74 34.27
N SER A 17 -8.92 -21.88 33.40
CA SER A 17 -8.63 -21.95 31.96
C SER A 17 -7.24 -21.38 31.72
N ALA A 18 -6.25 -22.23 31.51
CA ALA A 18 -4.96 -21.82 30.97
C ALA A 18 -5.20 -21.36 29.53
N LEU A 19 -5.11 -20.05 29.32
CA LEU A 19 -5.02 -19.46 27.97
C LEU A 19 -3.71 -19.96 27.34
N PRO A 20 -3.73 -20.55 26.12
CA PRO A 20 -2.50 -20.82 25.40
C PRO A 20 -1.85 -19.48 25.13
N LEU A 21 -0.60 -19.28 25.56
CA LEU A 21 0.26 -18.22 25.06
C LEU A 21 0.32 -18.40 23.53
N ALA A 22 -0.36 -17.51 22.80
CA ALA A 22 -0.18 -17.41 21.38
C ALA A 22 1.31 -17.15 21.14
N GLY A 23 1.96 -18.15 20.55
CA GLY A 23 3.38 -18.03 20.19
C GLY A 23 3.56 -16.78 19.34
N ALA A 24 4.55 -15.97 19.69
CA ALA A 24 4.99 -14.85 18.86
C ALA A 24 5.28 -15.41 17.45
N GLY A 25 4.37 -15.13 16.51
CA GLY A 25 4.57 -15.51 15.13
C GLY A 25 5.89 -14.91 14.67
N VAL A 26 6.82 -15.76 14.27
CA VAL A 26 8.03 -15.33 13.58
C VAL A 26 7.54 -14.53 12.38
N ALA A 27 7.81 -13.22 12.36
CA ALA A 27 7.49 -12.38 11.22
C ALA A 27 8.19 -13.03 10.01
N ALA A 28 7.42 -13.56 9.07
CA ALA A 28 7.98 -14.12 7.85
C ALA A 28 8.80 -13.03 7.19
N ALA A 29 10.06 -13.32 6.89
CA ALA A 29 10.93 -12.39 6.17
C ALA A 29 10.19 -11.93 4.91
N SER A 30 10.23 -10.61 4.63
CA SER A 30 9.68 -10.11 3.36
C SER A 30 10.35 -10.85 2.22
N PRO A 31 9.59 -11.31 1.21
CA PRO A 31 10.21 -11.99 0.07
C PRO A 31 11.23 -11.06 -0.60
N GLU A 32 12.36 -11.64 -1.04
CA GLU A 32 13.40 -10.90 -1.73
C GLU A 32 12.87 -10.34 -3.06
N PRO A 33 13.30 -9.13 -3.46
CA PRO A 33 12.93 -8.58 -4.75
C PRO A 33 13.57 -9.36 -5.89
N SER A 34 12.83 -9.56 -6.97
CA SER A 34 13.37 -10.14 -8.21
C SER A 34 14.13 -9.07 -9.02
N PRO A 35 14.99 -9.47 -9.98
CA PRO A 35 15.59 -8.52 -10.93
C PRO A 35 14.55 -7.70 -11.71
N GLU A 36 13.41 -8.30 -12.04
CA GLU A 36 12.30 -7.64 -12.73
C GLU A 36 11.65 -6.55 -11.87
N ASP A 37 11.54 -6.78 -10.57
CA ASP A 37 11.05 -5.76 -9.63
C ASP A 37 11.90 -4.49 -9.70
N LEU A 38 13.21 -4.62 -9.79
CA LEU A 38 14.11 -3.47 -9.88
C LEU A 38 13.99 -2.73 -11.21
N ILE A 39 13.70 -3.45 -12.31
CA ILE A 39 13.42 -2.84 -13.62
C ILE A 39 12.13 -2.02 -13.55
N HIS A 40 11.06 -2.62 -13.05
CA HIS A 40 9.77 -1.93 -12.91
C HIS A 40 9.85 -0.74 -11.95
N LEU A 41 10.56 -0.85 -10.83
CA LEU A 41 10.78 0.29 -9.93
C LEU A 41 11.49 1.44 -10.64
N ARG A 42 12.57 1.19 -11.38
CA ARG A 42 13.25 2.25 -12.14
C ARG A 42 12.33 2.91 -13.18
N ARG A 43 11.41 2.13 -13.77
CA ARG A 43 10.37 2.71 -14.64
C ARG A 43 9.48 3.68 -13.86
N THR A 44 9.07 3.36 -12.63
CA THR A 44 8.27 4.29 -11.80
C THR A 44 9.05 5.55 -11.43
N PHE A 45 10.38 5.47 -11.25
CA PHE A 45 11.21 6.65 -11.00
C PHE A 45 11.28 7.58 -12.23
N ALA A 46 11.33 7.00 -13.43
CA ALA A 46 11.24 7.77 -14.68
C ALA A 46 9.87 8.45 -14.81
N LEU A 47 8.77 7.78 -14.46
CA LEU A 47 7.43 8.36 -14.44
C LEU A 47 7.31 9.49 -13.42
N ALA A 48 7.93 9.35 -12.25
CA ALA A 48 7.98 10.41 -11.23
C ALA A 48 8.71 11.67 -11.75
N ALA A 49 9.84 11.46 -12.42
CA ALA A 49 10.58 12.57 -13.05
C ALA A 49 9.77 13.25 -14.17
N GLN A 50 9.04 12.48 -14.98
CA GLN A 50 8.15 13.02 -16.02
C GLN A 50 6.97 13.79 -15.41
N ALA A 51 6.34 13.29 -14.34
CA ALA A 51 5.27 14.00 -13.62
C ALA A 51 5.76 15.37 -13.13
N ARG A 52 6.96 15.42 -12.52
CA ARG A 52 7.59 16.67 -12.10
C ARG A 52 7.81 17.64 -13.28
N GLN A 53 8.31 17.15 -14.41
CA GLN A 53 8.53 17.99 -15.62
C GLN A 53 7.21 18.55 -16.16
N ALA A 54 6.11 17.81 -15.98
CA ALA A 54 4.76 18.25 -16.35
C ALA A 54 4.11 19.18 -15.30
N GLY A 55 4.82 19.59 -14.25
CA GLY A 55 4.31 20.46 -13.18
C GLY A 55 3.60 19.74 -12.05
N GLY A 56 3.56 18.40 -12.07
CA GLY A 56 2.99 17.58 -11.01
C GLY A 56 3.99 17.22 -9.91
N ALA A 57 3.50 16.66 -8.82
CA ALA A 57 4.36 16.12 -7.77
C ALA A 57 5.12 14.86 -8.27
N PRO A 58 6.38 14.64 -7.80
CA PRO A 58 7.31 13.65 -8.35
C PRO A 58 6.98 12.23 -7.90
N TYR A 59 5.81 11.72 -8.28
CA TYR A 59 5.38 10.34 -8.02
C TYR A 59 5.02 9.63 -9.32
N GLY A 60 5.34 8.35 -9.39
CA GLY A 60 5.03 7.49 -10.52
C GLY A 60 4.68 6.08 -10.06
N ALA A 61 3.80 5.42 -10.79
CA ALA A 61 3.39 4.06 -10.49
C ALA A 61 3.13 3.26 -11.77
N LEU A 62 3.26 1.95 -11.68
CA LEU A 62 2.80 1.02 -12.71
C LEU A 62 2.20 -0.24 -12.08
N VAL A 63 1.34 -0.92 -12.83
CA VAL A 63 0.85 -2.26 -12.51
C VAL A 63 1.33 -3.21 -13.59
N ALA A 64 1.96 -4.31 -13.17
CA ALA A 64 2.30 -5.43 -14.03
C ALA A 64 1.42 -6.65 -13.71
N ASP A 65 1.08 -7.45 -14.74
CA ASP A 65 0.36 -8.70 -14.59
C ASP A 65 1.27 -9.83 -14.04
N ALA A 66 0.74 -11.03 -13.89
CA ALA A 66 1.47 -12.19 -13.40
C ALA A 66 2.64 -12.62 -14.32
N ALA A 67 2.62 -12.22 -15.58
CA ALA A 67 3.69 -12.51 -16.54
C ALA A 67 4.75 -11.41 -16.62
N GLY A 68 4.60 -10.34 -15.80
CA GLY A 68 5.49 -9.19 -15.79
C GLY A 68 5.18 -8.12 -16.85
N ASN A 69 4.11 -8.27 -17.64
CA ASN A 69 3.75 -7.27 -18.62
C ASN A 69 3.14 -6.04 -17.94
N VAL A 70 3.60 -4.84 -18.31
CA VAL A 70 3.01 -3.59 -17.82
C VAL A 70 1.62 -3.42 -18.40
N VAL A 71 0.62 -3.38 -17.52
CA VAL A 71 -0.80 -3.24 -17.88
C VAL A 71 -1.24 -1.77 -17.86
N ALA A 72 -0.71 -1.00 -16.92
CA ALA A 72 -0.98 0.42 -16.79
C ALA A 72 0.20 1.11 -16.09
N GLU A 73 0.47 2.37 -16.45
CA GLU A 73 1.48 3.21 -15.80
C GLU A 73 1.08 4.67 -15.87
N HIS A 74 1.31 5.43 -14.78
CA HIS A 74 0.99 6.86 -14.70
C HIS A 74 1.95 7.61 -13.78
N GLY A 75 2.15 8.89 -14.10
CA GLY A 75 2.68 9.88 -13.16
C GLY A 75 1.55 10.47 -12.31
N ASN A 76 1.91 11.20 -11.27
CA ASN A 76 0.96 11.94 -10.43
C ASN A 76 0.36 13.12 -11.18
N THR A 77 -0.95 13.28 -11.08
CA THR A 77 -1.70 14.40 -11.67
C THR A 77 -2.51 15.20 -10.65
N SER A 78 -2.51 14.79 -9.39
CA SER A 78 -3.31 15.44 -8.34
C SER A 78 -2.91 16.90 -8.06
N SER A 79 -1.66 17.26 -8.33
CA SER A 79 -1.10 18.59 -8.07
C SER A 79 -0.96 19.47 -9.30
N VAL A 80 -1.40 19.01 -10.49
CA VAL A 80 -1.49 19.88 -11.66
C VAL A 80 -2.73 20.78 -11.57
N ASP A 81 -2.71 21.90 -12.27
CA ASP A 81 -3.83 22.84 -12.26
C ASP A 81 -5.14 22.14 -12.70
N GLY A 82 -6.18 22.27 -11.87
CA GLY A 82 -7.44 21.55 -12.05
C GLY A 82 -7.42 20.05 -11.75
N GLY A 83 -6.33 19.54 -11.16
CA GLY A 83 -6.20 18.12 -10.79
C GLY A 83 -7.12 17.70 -9.64
N ASP A 84 -7.53 16.44 -9.65
CA ASP A 84 -8.26 15.82 -8.54
C ASP A 84 -7.25 15.40 -7.45
N PRO A 85 -7.42 15.84 -6.18
CA PRO A 85 -6.49 15.49 -5.09
C PRO A 85 -6.36 13.98 -4.85
N THR A 86 -7.27 13.16 -5.38
CA THR A 86 -7.18 11.70 -5.31
C THR A 86 -6.44 11.07 -6.49
N ASP A 87 -6.05 11.84 -7.50
CA ASP A 87 -5.35 11.35 -8.69
C ASP A 87 -3.83 11.19 -8.44
N HIS A 88 -3.50 10.52 -7.33
CA HIS A 88 -2.16 10.02 -7.11
C HIS A 88 -1.79 8.99 -8.19
N ALA A 89 -0.51 8.89 -8.51
CA ALA A 89 0.00 7.97 -9.54
C ALA A 89 -0.53 6.55 -9.36
N GLU A 90 -0.50 6.03 -8.13
CA GLU A 90 -0.98 4.69 -7.79
C GLU A 90 -2.48 4.54 -8.02
N MET A 91 -3.28 5.56 -7.63
CA MET A 91 -4.75 5.50 -7.77
C MET A 91 -5.17 5.50 -9.23
N VAL A 92 -4.57 6.35 -10.06
CA VAL A 92 -4.85 6.39 -11.50
C VAL A 92 -4.42 5.09 -12.16
N THR A 93 -3.24 4.59 -11.81
CA THR A 93 -2.68 3.34 -12.36
C THR A 93 -3.54 2.13 -11.99
N VAL A 94 -3.92 2.00 -10.72
CA VAL A 94 -4.76 0.89 -10.24
C VAL A 94 -6.13 0.90 -10.91
N ARG A 95 -6.77 2.08 -11.06
CA ARG A 95 -8.06 2.21 -11.77
C ARG A 95 -7.94 1.79 -13.24
N SER A 96 -6.85 2.15 -13.90
CA SER A 96 -6.58 1.79 -15.30
C SER A 96 -6.34 0.29 -15.44
N ALA A 97 -5.50 -0.28 -14.58
CA ALA A 97 -5.21 -1.72 -14.56
C ALA A 97 -6.46 -2.55 -14.27
N TRP A 98 -7.31 -2.13 -13.32
CA TRP A 98 -8.56 -2.81 -12.99
C TRP A 98 -9.49 -2.91 -14.21
N ARG A 99 -9.60 -1.85 -15.01
CA ARG A 99 -10.38 -1.87 -16.25
C ARG A 99 -9.76 -2.78 -17.32
N ALA A 100 -8.42 -2.75 -17.44
CA ALA A 100 -7.71 -3.54 -18.45
C ALA A 100 -7.71 -5.05 -18.14
N LEU A 101 -7.66 -5.42 -16.86
CA LEU A 101 -7.66 -6.82 -16.41
C LEU A 101 -9.06 -7.40 -16.19
N GLY A 102 -10.11 -6.74 -16.72
CA GLY A 102 -11.47 -7.26 -16.70
C GLY A 102 -12.11 -7.15 -15.32
N GLY A 103 -12.08 -5.95 -14.72
CA GLY A 103 -12.69 -5.68 -13.42
C GLY A 103 -14.08 -6.27 -13.26
N GLY A 104 -14.34 -6.91 -12.13
CA GLY A 104 -15.59 -7.59 -11.83
C GLY A 104 -15.46 -8.49 -10.61
N ASP A 105 -16.44 -9.35 -10.36
CA ASP A 105 -16.56 -10.14 -9.14
C ASP A 105 -15.38 -11.10 -8.88
N GLU A 106 -14.67 -11.52 -9.91
CA GLU A 106 -13.58 -12.47 -9.74
C GLU A 106 -12.21 -11.85 -9.47
N GLN A 107 -11.98 -10.57 -9.81
CA GLN A 107 -10.70 -9.85 -9.63
C GLN A 107 -9.43 -10.70 -9.81
N ALA A 108 -9.52 -11.82 -10.56
CA ALA A 108 -8.47 -12.83 -10.64
C ALA A 108 -7.17 -12.24 -11.20
N GLY A 109 -7.27 -11.37 -12.21
CA GLY A 109 -6.13 -10.67 -12.79
C GLY A 109 -5.45 -9.73 -11.80
N MET A 110 -6.21 -9.01 -11.00
CA MET A 110 -5.66 -8.08 -9.99
C MET A 110 -4.98 -8.80 -8.83
N LYS A 111 -5.48 -9.98 -8.41
CA LYS A 111 -4.88 -10.77 -7.32
C LYS A 111 -3.46 -11.25 -7.64
N SER A 112 -3.18 -11.50 -8.89
CA SER A 112 -1.85 -11.90 -9.38
C SER A 112 -1.01 -10.72 -9.86
N ALA A 113 -1.58 -9.52 -9.93
CA ALA A 113 -0.87 -8.33 -10.38
C ALA A 113 -0.06 -7.68 -9.24
N THR A 114 1.00 -6.99 -9.65
CA THR A 114 1.87 -6.21 -8.76
C THR A 114 1.75 -4.73 -9.05
N LEU A 115 1.49 -3.93 -8.00
CA LEU A 115 1.64 -2.49 -8.03
C LEU A 115 3.08 -2.13 -7.66
N TYR A 116 3.74 -1.40 -8.54
CA TYR A 116 5.02 -0.75 -8.29
C TYR A 116 4.81 0.74 -8.09
N ALA A 117 5.44 1.31 -7.08
CA ALA A 117 5.34 2.74 -6.76
C ALA A 117 6.72 3.33 -6.52
N SER A 118 6.98 4.52 -7.03
CA SER A 118 8.26 5.22 -6.83
C SER A 118 8.52 5.55 -5.37
N THR A 119 7.45 5.83 -4.62
CA THR A 119 7.46 6.10 -3.19
C THR A 119 6.43 5.20 -2.51
N GLU A 120 6.62 4.93 -1.23
CA GLU A 120 5.71 4.12 -0.42
C GLU A 120 4.27 4.66 -0.52
N PRO A 121 3.29 3.82 -0.93
CA PRO A 121 1.91 4.25 -1.06
C PRO A 121 1.35 4.87 0.23
N CYS A 122 0.72 6.04 0.12
CA CYS A 122 0.04 6.66 1.25
C CYS A 122 -1.18 5.82 1.69
N THR A 123 -1.86 6.24 2.78
CA THR A 123 -3.02 5.52 3.32
C THR A 123 -4.15 5.34 2.29
N MET A 124 -4.41 6.37 1.47
CA MET A 124 -5.41 6.32 0.40
C MET A 124 -5.01 5.30 -0.68
N CYS A 125 -3.76 5.35 -1.14
CA CYS A 125 -3.25 4.47 -2.20
C CYS A 125 -3.15 3.01 -1.74
N ALA A 126 -2.72 2.76 -0.50
CA ALA A 126 -2.72 1.43 0.11
C ALA A 126 -4.14 0.85 0.20
N GLY A 127 -5.11 1.66 0.65
CA GLY A 127 -6.52 1.30 0.65
C GLY A 127 -7.04 1.02 -0.77
N GLY A 128 -6.72 1.88 -1.74
CA GLY A 128 -7.08 1.68 -3.15
C GLY A 128 -6.53 0.40 -3.74
N ALA A 129 -5.24 0.09 -3.49
CA ALA A 129 -4.62 -1.16 -3.89
C ALA A 129 -5.30 -2.39 -3.26
N PHE A 130 -5.68 -2.29 -1.97
CA PHE A 130 -6.42 -3.34 -1.30
C PHE A 130 -7.79 -3.58 -1.95
N TRP A 131 -8.60 -2.53 -2.07
CA TRP A 131 -9.97 -2.65 -2.60
C TRP A 131 -10.03 -3.06 -4.07
N SER A 132 -9.03 -2.69 -4.87
CA SER A 132 -8.93 -3.13 -6.27
C SER A 132 -8.49 -4.58 -6.46
N GLY A 133 -8.07 -5.25 -5.40
CA GLY A 133 -7.67 -6.65 -5.46
C GLY A 133 -6.18 -6.90 -5.65
N ILE A 134 -5.32 -5.87 -5.74
CA ILE A 134 -3.86 -6.04 -5.91
C ILE A 134 -3.30 -7.03 -4.88
N GLY A 135 -2.55 -8.03 -5.36
CA GLY A 135 -1.96 -9.07 -4.52
C GLY A 135 -0.56 -8.76 -4.00
N ARG A 136 0.14 -7.84 -4.67
CA ARG A 136 1.53 -7.50 -4.34
C ARG A 136 1.80 -6.02 -4.54
N VAL A 137 2.56 -5.41 -3.63
CA VAL A 137 3.02 -4.02 -3.69
C VAL A 137 4.53 -3.99 -3.54
N VAL A 138 5.20 -3.31 -4.46
CA VAL A 138 6.65 -3.07 -4.42
C VAL A 138 6.89 -1.56 -4.50
N TYR A 139 7.70 -1.00 -3.60
CA TYR A 139 7.93 0.45 -3.62
C TYR A 139 9.40 0.83 -3.45
N GLY A 140 9.74 1.99 -3.98
CA GLY A 140 11.07 2.57 -3.94
C GLY A 140 11.37 3.25 -2.61
N MET A 141 11.16 4.55 -2.53
CA MET A 141 11.48 5.35 -1.35
C MET A 141 10.41 5.17 -0.24
N SER A 142 10.85 5.07 1.01
CA SER A 142 9.95 5.05 2.16
C SER A 142 9.34 6.44 2.45
N ASN A 143 8.15 6.47 3.06
CA ASN A 143 7.57 7.72 3.58
C ASN A 143 8.47 8.39 4.61
N ARG A 144 9.21 7.62 5.41
CA ARG A 144 10.19 8.17 6.35
C ARG A 144 11.27 8.99 5.63
N ARG A 145 11.76 8.48 4.49
CA ARG A 145 12.74 9.22 3.69
C ARG A 145 12.12 10.41 2.97
N LEU A 146 10.88 10.27 2.48
CA LEU A 146 10.15 11.38 1.87
C LEU A 146 10.03 12.57 2.84
N PHE A 147 9.73 12.33 4.11
CA PHE A 147 9.62 13.39 5.11
C PHE A 147 10.91 14.19 5.32
N GLN A 148 12.07 13.66 4.96
CA GLN A 148 13.32 14.42 4.96
C GLN A 148 13.35 15.51 3.88
N PHE A 149 12.54 15.39 2.82
CA PHE A 149 12.40 16.38 1.75
C PHE A 149 11.24 17.35 2.00
N THR A 150 10.11 16.85 2.50
CA THR A 150 8.90 17.66 2.73
C THR A 150 8.94 18.42 4.05
N GLY A 151 9.75 17.98 5.01
CA GLY A 151 9.80 18.56 6.37
C GLY A 151 8.47 18.44 7.10
N ASP A 152 8.27 19.35 8.05
CA ASP A 152 7.06 19.45 8.88
C ASP A 152 6.01 20.42 8.28
N ASP A 153 6.09 20.74 6.98
CA ASP A 153 5.15 21.65 6.34
C ASP A 153 3.74 21.05 6.35
N PRO A 154 2.75 21.72 6.98
CA PRO A 154 1.37 21.23 7.01
C PRO A 154 0.73 21.08 5.62
N ALA A 155 1.22 21.82 4.61
CA ALA A 155 0.75 21.69 3.23
C ALA A 155 1.14 20.35 2.59
N HIS A 156 2.18 19.72 3.13
CA HIS A 156 2.68 18.41 2.69
C HIS A 156 2.46 17.33 3.76
N ALA A 157 1.61 17.62 4.75
CA ALA A 157 1.30 16.67 5.81
C ALA A 157 0.72 15.38 5.24
N ALA A 158 1.33 14.27 5.58
CA ALA A 158 0.87 12.95 5.22
C ALA A 158 0.73 12.08 6.49
N TYR A 159 -0.08 11.04 6.41
CA TYR A 159 -0.15 10.07 7.49
C TYR A 159 1.18 9.32 7.60
N ALA A 160 1.80 9.36 8.78
CA ALA A 160 3.02 8.60 9.08
C ALA A 160 2.74 7.09 9.31
N LEU A 161 1.73 6.54 8.65
CA LEU A 161 1.32 5.15 8.75
C LEU A 161 1.88 4.37 7.55
N PRO A 162 2.79 3.41 7.76
CA PRO A 162 3.36 2.62 6.68
C PRO A 162 2.28 1.84 5.92
N CYS A 163 2.40 1.76 4.60
CA CYS A 163 1.45 1.01 3.76
C CYS A 163 1.38 -0.47 4.17
N ARG A 164 2.47 -1.03 4.65
CA ARG A 164 2.55 -2.40 5.17
C ARG A 164 1.58 -2.63 6.32
N ASP A 165 1.49 -1.69 7.26
CA ASP A 165 0.60 -1.82 8.43
C ASP A 165 -0.86 -1.78 8.01
N ILE A 166 -1.22 -0.95 7.03
CA ILE A 166 -2.58 -0.90 6.46
C ILE A 166 -2.92 -2.24 5.80
N LEU A 167 -2.03 -2.75 4.95
CA LEU A 167 -2.27 -3.94 4.15
C LEU A 167 -2.27 -5.23 4.99
N LEU A 168 -1.49 -5.28 6.08
CA LEU A 168 -1.48 -6.41 7.02
C LEU A 168 -2.79 -6.55 7.83
N HIS A 169 -3.52 -5.46 8.05
CA HIS A 169 -4.80 -5.48 8.75
C HIS A 169 -5.99 -5.79 7.84
N GLY A 170 -5.75 -6.00 6.56
CA GLY A 170 -6.78 -6.44 5.62
C GLY A 170 -7.14 -7.91 5.80
N TYR A 171 -8.39 -8.28 5.49
CA TYR A 171 -8.87 -9.66 5.57
C TYR A 171 -8.37 -10.58 4.42
N ARG A 172 -7.54 -10.07 3.51
CA ARG A 172 -6.81 -10.86 2.52
C ARG A 172 -5.32 -10.51 2.56
N PRO A 173 -4.43 -11.46 2.28
CA PRO A 173 -3.01 -11.18 2.26
C PRO A 173 -2.63 -10.29 1.06
N VAL A 174 -1.74 -9.33 1.29
CA VAL A 174 -1.04 -8.56 0.27
C VAL A 174 0.45 -8.62 0.59
N THR A 175 1.25 -9.06 -0.37
CA THR A 175 2.71 -9.07 -0.22
C THR A 175 3.24 -7.65 -0.39
N VAL A 176 4.05 -7.17 0.54
CA VAL A 176 4.67 -5.84 0.47
C VAL A 176 6.18 -5.96 0.51
N ILE A 177 6.86 -5.42 -0.50
CA ILE A 177 8.31 -5.37 -0.63
C ILE A 177 8.74 -3.91 -0.76
N GLY A 178 9.68 -3.50 0.05
CA GLY A 178 10.21 -2.14 0.09
C GLY A 178 10.59 -1.75 1.53
N PRO A 179 11.35 -0.65 1.68
CA PRO A 179 11.83 0.23 0.59
C PRO A 179 12.99 -0.40 -0.21
N LEU A 180 13.10 -0.02 -1.49
CA LEU A 180 14.16 -0.48 -2.40
C LEU A 180 14.71 0.71 -3.21
N LEU A 181 16.01 0.72 -3.48
CA LEU A 181 16.65 1.75 -4.32
C LEU A 181 16.31 3.19 -3.89
N GLU A 182 16.23 3.46 -2.60
CA GLU A 182 15.75 4.74 -2.05
C GLU A 182 16.53 5.95 -2.61
N ASP A 183 17.85 5.81 -2.83
CA ASP A 183 18.67 6.90 -3.36
C ASP A 183 18.35 7.21 -4.82
N GLU A 184 18.04 6.19 -5.63
CA GLU A 184 17.59 6.39 -7.02
C GLU A 184 16.18 7.03 -7.02
N ALA A 185 15.27 6.53 -6.21
CA ALA A 185 13.91 7.07 -6.09
C ALA A 185 13.89 8.52 -5.61
N ALA A 186 14.77 8.88 -4.69
CA ALA A 186 14.87 10.23 -4.12
C ALA A 186 15.29 11.30 -5.14
N GLN A 187 15.89 10.94 -6.27
CA GLN A 187 16.40 11.91 -7.25
C GLN A 187 15.29 12.81 -7.80
N ALA A 188 14.10 12.29 -8.05
CA ALA A 188 12.97 13.08 -8.54
C ALA A 188 12.47 14.13 -7.53
N HIS A 189 12.76 13.95 -6.24
CA HIS A 189 12.31 14.81 -5.14
C HIS A 189 13.30 15.93 -4.81
N GLN A 190 14.56 15.82 -5.24
CA GLN A 190 15.60 16.82 -4.95
C GLN A 190 15.24 18.18 -5.51
N GLY A 191 15.16 19.23 -4.64
CA GLY A 191 14.83 20.59 -5.04
C GLY A 191 13.41 20.78 -5.62
N TYR A 192 12.48 19.89 -5.31
CA TYR A 192 11.06 20.05 -5.62
C TYR A 192 10.29 20.66 -4.45
N TRP A 193 10.53 20.19 -3.25
CA TRP A 193 9.89 20.64 -2.01
C TRP A 193 10.56 21.91 -1.50
N HIS A 194 9.79 22.94 -1.18
CA HIS A 194 10.29 24.26 -0.71
C HIS A 194 9.70 24.61 0.65
#